data_d164d79d7c3aa5179c28048f41f79a74
#
_entry.id   d164d79d7c3aa5179c28048f41f79a74
#
_cell.length_a   1.000
_cell.length_b   1.000
_cell.length_c   1.000
_cell.angle_alpha   90.00
_cell.angle_beta   90.00
_cell.angle_gamma   90.00
#
_symmetry.space_group_name_H-M   'P 1'
#
loop_
_entity.id
_entity.type
_entity.pdbx_description
1 polymer ?
#
loop_
_entity_poly.entity_id
_entity_poly.type
_entity_poly.pdbx_seq_one_letter_code
_entity_poly.pdbx_strand_id
1 'polypeptide(L)'
;QNKQAAETFYQAMMGDDAVAAFEVGRDDLTEGYQMLADFKIASDKANSGDKQAAEDLYLALSKNDDIAPLYRDLARLLAARNVPNSRTADDVIAMLVPLTQGSGPFQGLALEAAAGADVQAGRIEAAKEKLGQIEQLADISAPLRQRSVELKKILGER
;
A
#
# COMPACT_ATOMS: atom_id res chain seq x y z
N GLN A 1 -17.90 6.62 -25.50
CA GLN A 1 -17.11 5.71 -24.64
C GLN A 1 -16.98 6.23 -23.18
N ASN A 2 -16.58 7.49 -22.95
CA ASN A 2 -16.40 8.01 -21.58
C ASN A 2 -17.66 8.04 -20.70
N LYS A 3 -18.83 8.33 -21.27
CA LYS A 3 -20.09 8.38 -20.51
C LYS A 3 -20.53 7.00 -20.05
N GLN A 4 -20.41 6.00 -20.91
CA GLN A 4 -20.76 4.61 -20.59
C GLN A 4 -19.80 4.03 -19.52
N ALA A 5 -18.49 4.28 -19.66
CA ALA A 5 -17.51 3.86 -18.68
C ALA A 5 -17.73 4.52 -17.29
N ALA A 6 -18.05 5.83 -17.28
CA ALA A 6 -18.36 6.54 -16.03
C ALA A 6 -19.66 6.01 -15.38
N GLU A 7 -20.67 5.66 -16.16
CA GLU A 7 -21.91 5.08 -15.66
C GLU A 7 -21.70 3.67 -15.11
N THR A 8 -20.94 2.83 -15.82
CA THR A 8 -20.54 1.49 -15.33
C THR A 8 -19.79 1.59 -14.01
N PHE A 9 -18.82 2.50 -13.93
CA PHE A 9 -18.06 2.75 -12.70
C PHE A 9 -18.96 3.22 -11.55
N TYR A 10 -19.86 4.17 -11.82
CA TYR A 10 -20.81 4.67 -10.82
C TYR A 10 -21.72 3.56 -10.30
N GLN A 11 -22.30 2.74 -11.18
CA GLN A 11 -23.17 1.63 -10.79
C GLN A 11 -22.40 0.60 -9.95
N ALA A 12 -21.16 0.27 -10.34
CA ALA A 12 -20.31 -0.62 -9.57
C ALA A 12 -19.99 -0.08 -8.16
N MET A 13 -19.74 1.23 -8.05
CA MET A 13 -19.47 1.88 -6.75
C MET A 13 -20.67 1.91 -5.82
N MET A 14 -21.89 2.00 -6.36
CA MET A 14 -23.14 2.14 -5.60
C MET A 14 -23.83 0.82 -5.32
N GLY A 15 -23.39 -0.28 -5.94
CA GLY A 15 -23.95 -1.62 -5.74
C GLY A 15 -23.53 -2.27 -4.42
N ASP A 16 -24.38 -3.14 -3.89
CA ASP A 16 -24.09 -3.92 -2.66
C ASP A 16 -22.94 -4.93 -2.87
N ASP A 17 -22.69 -5.34 -4.12
CA ASP A 17 -21.58 -6.21 -4.52
C ASP A 17 -20.64 -5.49 -5.50
N ALA A 18 -19.96 -4.47 -4.99
CA ALA A 18 -19.08 -3.61 -5.78
C ALA A 18 -17.93 -4.42 -6.43
N VAL A 19 -17.41 -5.46 -5.75
CA VAL A 19 -16.30 -6.27 -6.27
C VAL A 19 -16.72 -7.04 -7.52
N ALA A 20 -17.84 -7.77 -7.45
CA ALA A 20 -18.34 -8.53 -8.60
C ALA A 20 -18.70 -7.60 -9.77
N ALA A 21 -19.31 -6.44 -9.50
CA ALA A 21 -19.61 -5.45 -10.52
C ALA A 21 -18.35 -4.91 -11.21
N PHE A 22 -17.27 -4.67 -10.47
CA PHE A 22 -15.99 -4.24 -11.04
C PHE A 22 -15.29 -5.35 -11.82
N GLU A 23 -15.30 -6.58 -11.33
CA GLU A 23 -14.71 -7.72 -12.02
C GLU A 23 -15.39 -7.98 -13.39
N VAL A 24 -16.71 -7.85 -13.46
CA VAL A 24 -17.47 -8.03 -14.72
C VAL A 24 -17.33 -6.86 -15.68
N GLY A 25 -17.36 -5.63 -15.17
CA GLY A 25 -17.35 -4.41 -16.00
C GLY A 25 -15.96 -3.83 -16.31
N ARG A 26 -14.90 -4.44 -15.80
CA ARG A 26 -13.53 -3.89 -15.85
C ARG A 26 -13.04 -3.60 -17.27
N ASP A 27 -13.27 -4.51 -18.20
CA ASP A 27 -12.76 -4.40 -19.58
C ASP A 27 -13.47 -3.31 -20.40
N ASP A 28 -14.64 -2.85 -19.97
CA ASP A 28 -15.39 -1.77 -20.58
C ASP A 28 -14.96 -0.37 -20.07
N LEU A 29 -14.10 -0.32 -19.05
CA LEU A 29 -13.62 0.93 -18.44
C LEU A 29 -12.43 1.50 -19.22
N THR A 30 -12.30 2.84 -19.19
CA THR A 30 -11.05 3.48 -19.62
C THR A 30 -9.93 3.20 -18.62
N GLU A 31 -8.66 3.30 -19.04
CA GLU A 31 -7.47 2.97 -18.21
C GLU A 31 -7.50 3.60 -16.81
N GLY A 32 -7.92 4.87 -16.71
CA GLY A 32 -8.01 5.55 -15.41
C GLY A 32 -9.08 4.94 -14.49
N TYR A 33 -10.23 4.57 -15.03
CA TYR A 33 -11.28 3.90 -14.26
C TYR A 33 -10.93 2.45 -13.95
N GLN A 34 -10.23 1.75 -14.86
CA GLN A 34 -9.72 0.40 -14.59
C GLN A 34 -8.76 0.41 -13.40
N MET A 35 -7.82 1.36 -13.36
CA MET A 35 -6.92 1.52 -12.22
C MET A 35 -7.69 1.72 -10.90
N LEU A 36 -8.69 2.62 -10.89
CA LEU A 36 -9.50 2.86 -9.69
C LEU A 36 -10.29 1.63 -9.26
N ALA A 37 -10.86 0.90 -10.23
CA ALA A 37 -11.57 -0.36 -9.98
C ALA A 37 -10.62 -1.41 -9.39
N ASP A 38 -9.43 -1.57 -9.93
CA ASP A 38 -8.43 -2.52 -9.43
C ASP A 38 -7.99 -2.18 -7.99
N PHE A 39 -7.79 -0.90 -7.66
CA PHE A 39 -7.54 -0.46 -6.28
C PHE A 39 -8.71 -0.79 -5.35
N LYS A 40 -9.95 -0.58 -5.81
CA LYS A 40 -11.15 -0.89 -5.01
C LYS A 40 -11.27 -2.39 -4.76
N ILE A 41 -11.12 -3.22 -5.79
CA ILE A 41 -11.15 -4.69 -5.68
C ILE A 41 -10.06 -5.17 -4.71
N ALA A 42 -8.83 -4.67 -4.86
CA ALA A 42 -7.73 -5.04 -3.96
C ALA A 42 -8.01 -4.66 -2.50
N SER A 43 -8.59 -3.47 -2.27
CA SER A 43 -8.99 -3.02 -0.93
C SER A 43 -10.07 -3.91 -0.32
N ASP A 44 -11.08 -4.30 -1.10
CA ASP A 44 -12.16 -5.15 -0.63
C ASP A 44 -11.67 -6.58 -0.33
N LYS A 45 -10.77 -7.13 -1.16
CA LYS A 45 -10.08 -8.40 -0.87
C LYS A 45 -9.29 -8.31 0.45
N ALA A 46 -8.55 -7.22 0.68
CA ALA A 46 -7.83 -7.00 1.93
C ALA A 46 -8.77 -6.97 3.15
N ASN A 47 -9.89 -6.25 3.03
CA ASN A 47 -10.89 -6.10 4.10
C ASN A 47 -11.65 -7.40 4.39
N SER A 48 -11.90 -8.23 3.39
CA SER A 48 -12.52 -9.54 3.55
C SER A 48 -11.58 -10.62 4.09
N GLY A 49 -10.29 -10.30 4.26
CA GLY A 49 -9.27 -11.22 4.77
C GLY A 49 -8.54 -12.01 3.69
N ASP A 50 -8.90 -11.85 2.41
CA ASP A 50 -8.18 -12.46 1.28
C ASP A 50 -6.90 -11.68 0.96
N LYS A 51 -5.94 -11.77 1.88
CA LYS A 51 -4.68 -11.02 1.82
C LYS A 51 -3.82 -11.40 0.60
N GLN A 52 -3.89 -12.66 0.16
CA GLN A 52 -3.12 -13.11 -1.01
C GLN A 52 -3.64 -12.43 -2.27
N ALA A 53 -4.96 -12.46 -2.51
CA ALA A 53 -5.53 -11.80 -3.68
C ALA A 53 -5.31 -10.27 -3.65
N ALA A 54 -5.39 -9.65 -2.47
CA ALA A 54 -5.11 -8.23 -2.32
C ALA A 54 -3.66 -7.89 -2.67
N GLU A 55 -2.69 -8.64 -2.14
CA GLU A 55 -1.27 -8.48 -2.45
C GLU A 55 -1.01 -8.62 -3.95
N ASP A 56 -1.54 -9.67 -4.59
CA ASP A 56 -1.34 -9.95 -6.00
C ASP A 56 -1.87 -8.80 -6.89
N LEU A 57 -3.05 -8.27 -6.57
CA LEU A 57 -3.65 -7.14 -7.28
C LEU A 57 -2.82 -5.85 -7.10
N TYR A 58 -2.42 -5.52 -5.88
CA TYR A 58 -1.58 -4.36 -5.63
C TYR A 58 -0.20 -4.48 -6.29
N LEU A 59 0.40 -5.68 -6.30
CA LEU A 59 1.67 -5.90 -7.00
C LEU A 59 1.53 -5.77 -8.51
N ALA A 60 0.41 -6.23 -9.09
CA ALA A 60 0.11 -6.05 -10.51
C ALA A 60 0.02 -4.55 -10.86
N LEU A 61 -0.73 -3.76 -10.06
CA LEU A 61 -0.80 -2.30 -10.21
C LEU A 61 0.58 -1.63 -10.09
N SER A 62 1.42 -2.08 -9.16
CA SER A 62 2.75 -1.48 -8.94
C SER A 62 3.74 -1.71 -10.09
N LYS A 63 3.46 -2.69 -10.95
CA LYS A 63 4.28 -3.07 -12.12
C LYS A 63 3.71 -2.61 -13.46
N ASN A 64 2.54 -2.01 -13.44
CA ASN A 64 1.88 -1.54 -14.66
C ASN A 64 2.45 -0.19 -15.09
N ASP A 65 3.18 -0.15 -16.21
CA ASP A 65 3.83 1.05 -16.71
C ASP A 65 2.86 2.08 -17.30
N ASP A 66 1.62 1.69 -17.61
CA ASP A 66 0.56 2.61 -18.07
C ASP A 66 -0.01 3.46 -16.91
N ILE A 67 0.28 3.09 -15.66
CA ILE A 67 -0.13 3.82 -14.46
C ILE A 67 0.96 4.82 -14.05
N ALA A 68 0.55 6.05 -13.70
CA ALA A 68 1.50 7.06 -13.24
C ALA A 68 2.33 6.58 -12.02
N PRO A 69 3.62 6.94 -11.94
CA PRO A 69 4.54 6.47 -10.89
C PRO A 69 4.00 6.63 -9.47
N LEU A 70 3.30 7.73 -9.19
CA LEU A 70 2.67 7.97 -7.88
C LEU A 70 1.72 6.85 -7.45
N TYR A 71 0.87 6.38 -8.36
CA TYR A 71 -0.08 5.29 -8.06
C TYR A 71 0.59 3.92 -8.01
N ARG A 72 1.65 3.70 -8.79
CA ARG A 72 2.48 2.49 -8.69
C ARG A 72 3.16 2.38 -7.33
N ASP A 73 3.69 3.49 -6.83
CA ASP A 73 4.31 3.58 -5.50
C ASP A 73 3.28 3.36 -4.38
N LEU A 74 2.09 3.95 -4.52
CA LEU A 74 0.97 3.70 -3.60
C LEU A 74 0.59 2.21 -3.58
N ALA A 75 0.43 1.60 -4.74
CA ALA A 75 0.10 0.18 -4.85
C ALA A 75 1.16 -0.70 -4.19
N ARG A 76 2.44 -0.40 -4.37
CA ARG A 76 3.56 -1.11 -3.72
C ARG A 76 3.48 -1.01 -2.20
N LEU A 77 3.21 0.18 -1.67
CA LEU A 77 3.04 0.39 -0.23
C LEU A 77 1.85 -0.41 0.31
N LEU A 78 0.72 -0.40 -0.40
CA LEU A 78 -0.49 -1.12 -0.01
C LEU A 78 -0.29 -2.65 -0.10
N ALA A 79 0.45 -3.15 -1.09
CA ALA A 79 0.84 -4.56 -1.15
C ALA A 79 1.60 -4.97 0.11
N ALA A 80 2.65 -4.23 0.47
CA ALA A 80 3.47 -4.52 1.65
C ALA A 80 2.68 -4.45 2.98
N ARG A 81 1.62 -3.66 3.05
CA ARG A 81 0.76 -3.53 4.24
C ARG A 81 -0.37 -4.57 4.30
N ASN A 82 -0.64 -5.28 3.22
CA ASN A 82 -1.72 -6.26 3.11
C ASN A 82 -1.21 -7.66 2.76
N VAL A 83 -0.01 -8.00 3.20
CA VAL A 83 0.59 -9.31 2.95
C VAL A 83 -0.11 -10.43 3.71
N PRO A 84 -0.17 -11.65 3.13
CA PRO A 84 -0.61 -12.84 3.86
C PRO A 84 0.39 -13.22 4.96
N ASN A 85 -0.07 -14.00 5.95
CA ASN A 85 0.75 -14.44 7.08
C ASN A 85 1.95 -15.31 6.67
N SER A 86 1.97 -15.82 5.44
CA SER A 86 3.08 -16.60 4.88
C SER A 86 4.28 -15.75 4.48
N ARG A 87 4.13 -14.42 4.36
CA ARG A 87 5.23 -13.52 4.05
C ARG A 87 6.13 -13.29 5.26
N THR A 88 7.43 -13.37 5.01
CA THR A 88 8.44 -13.03 6.02
C THR A 88 8.62 -11.51 6.13
N ALA A 89 9.21 -11.05 7.23
CA ALA A 89 9.58 -9.64 7.36
C ALA A 89 10.56 -9.20 6.27
N ASP A 90 11.45 -10.08 5.82
CA ASP A 90 12.39 -9.78 4.75
C ASP A 90 11.70 -9.63 3.39
N ASP A 91 10.67 -10.42 3.11
CA ASP A 91 9.85 -10.24 1.91
C ASP A 91 9.16 -8.85 1.90
N VAL A 92 8.59 -8.44 3.04
CA VAL A 92 7.94 -7.13 3.19
C VAL A 92 8.95 -6.00 3.00
N ILE A 93 10.12 -6.10 3.64
CA ILE A 93 11.17 -5.07 3.53
C ILE A 93 11.69 -4.99 2.09
N ALA A 94 11.95 -6.14 1.43
CA ALA A 94 12.39 -6.17 0.05
C ALA A 94 11.38 -5.49 -0.90
N MET A 95 10.10 -5.70 -0.67
CA MET A 95 9.02 -5.06 -1.43
C MET A 95 9.05 -3.52 -1.28
N LEU A 96 9.44 -3.01 -0.11
CA LEU A 96 9.46 -1.59 0.22
C LEU A 96 10.77 -0.88 -0.18
N VAL A 97 11.84 -1.61 -0.51
CA VAL A 97 13.15 -1.01 -0.85
C VAL A 97 13.07 0.13 -1.85
N PRO A 98 12.33 0.02 -2.99
CA PRO A 98 12.25 1.14 -3.94
C PRO A 98 11.66 2.43 -3.35
N LEU A 99 10.81 2.31 -2.33
CA LEU A 99 10.19 3.46 -1.65
C LEU A 99 11.07 4.00 -0.53
N THR A 100 11.69 3.13 0.27
CA THR A 100 12.53 3.54 1.41
C THR A 100 13.84 4.19 0.98
N GLN A 101 14.40 3.78 -0.15
CA GLN A 101 15.61 4.35 -0.73
C GLN A 101 15.35 5.50 -1.70
N GLY A 102 14.09 5.71 -2.09
CA GLY A 102 13.67 6.83 -2.92
C GLY A 102 13.51 8.12 -2.13
N SER A 103 13.12 9.18 -2.83
CA SER A 103 12.76 10.49 -2.25
C SER A 103 11.29 10.85 -2.51
N GLY A 104 10.47 9.85 -2.81
CA GLY A 104 9.05 10.03 -3.14
C GLY A 104 8.16 10.30 -1.92
N PRO A 105 6.90 10.68 -2.15
CA PRO A 105 5.97 11.10 -1.09
C PRO A 105 5.62 9.97 -0.10
N PHE A 106 5.86 8.71 -0.46
CA PHE A 106 5.57 7.56 0.40
C PHE A 106 6.78 7.05 1.18
N GLN A 107 7.95 7.70 1.08
CA GLN A 107 9.18 7.26 1.76
C GLN A 107 8.97 7.06 3.26
N GLY A 108 8.40 8.05 3.95
CA GLY A 108 8.18 7.98 5.39
C GLY A 108 7.23 6.84 5.79
N LEU A 109 6.14 6.64 5.06
CA LEU A 109 5.19 5.53 5.29
C LEU A 109 5.80 4.16 4.98
N ALA A 110 6.68 4.07 3.98
CA ALA A 110 7.40 2.84 3.67
C ALA A 110 8.43 2.49 4.75
N LEU A 111 9.13 3.48 5.29
CA LEU A 111 10.05 3.30 6.44
C LEU A 111 9.28 2.84 7.69
N GLU A 112 8.11 3.42 7.97
CA GLU A 112 7.24 2.99 9.07
C GLU A 112 6.80 1.53 8.91
N ALA A 113 6.34 1.14 7.71
CA ALA A 113 5.95 -0.24 7.43
C ALA A 113 7.12 -1.22 7.54
N ALA A 114 8.31 -0.85 7.04
CA ALA A 114 9.53 -1.65 7.15
C ALA A 114 9.99 -1.78 8.61
N ALA A 115 9.89 -0.72 9.42
CA ALA A 115 10.16 -0.78 10.85
C ALA A 115 9.19 -1.73 11.57
N GLY A 116 7.90 -1.73 11.20
CA GLY A 116 6.92 -2.68 11.70
C GLY A 116 7.28 -4.14 11.40
N ALA A 117 7.77 -4.42 10.19
CA ALA A 117 8.25 -5.74 9.81
C ALA A 117 9.48 -6.17 10.64
N ASP A 118 10.42 -5.25 10.90
CA ASP A 118 11.55 -5.51 11.77
C ASP A 118 11.14 -5.82 13.22
N VAL A 119 10.15 -5.09 13.75
CA VAL A 119 9.60 -5.37 15.09
C VAL A 119 9.01 -6.77 15.17
N GLN A 120 8.24 -7.18 14.16
CA GLN A 120 7.66 -8.53 14.09
C GLN A 120 8.74 -9.62 14.03
N ALA A 121 9.87 -9.33 13.39
CA ALA A 121 11.03 -10.24 13.33
C ALA A 121 11.96 -10.15 14.55
N GLY A 122 11.63 -9.33 15.55
CA GLY A 122 12.47 -9.12 16.75
C GLY A 122 13.73 -8.26 16.52
N ARG A 123 13.83 -7.61 15.36
CA ARG A 123 14.98 -6.77 14.99
C ARG A 123 14.80 -5.33 15.48
N ILE A 124 14.80 -5.16 16.78
CA ILE A 124 14.40 -3.89 17.44
C ILE A 124 15.33 -2.73 17.05
N GLU A 125 16.64 -2.93 16.97
CA GLU A 125 17.58 -1.86 16.60
C GLU A 125 17.41 -1.43 15.13
N ALA A 126 17.17 -2.37 14.22
CA ALA A 126 16.86 -2.04 12.82
C ALA A 126 15.54 -1.24 12.68
N ALA A 127 14.54 -1.58 13.49
CA ALA A 127 13.30 -0.82 13.55
C ALA A 127 13.53 0.61 14.05
N LYS A 128 14.29 0.79 15.13
CA LYS A 128 14.63 2.11 15.67
C LYS A 128 15.40 2.97 14.67
N GLU A 129 16.32 2.36 13.92
CA GLU A 129 17.08 3.06 12.86
C GLU A 129 16.13 3.62 11.79
N LYS A 130 15.20 2.81 11.28
CA LYS A 130 14.21 3.25 10.29
C LYS A 130 13.29 4.35 10.83
N LEU A 131 12.84 4.23 12.07
CA LEU A 131 12.04 5.28 12.72
C LEU A 131 12.84 6.58 12.86
N GLY A 132 14.14 6.49 13.18
CA GLY A 132 15.03 7.65 13.23
C GLY A 132 15.21 8.32 11.88
N GLN A 133 15.25 7.55 10.78
CA GLN A 133 15.29 8.09 9.43
C GLN A 133 14.03 8.92 9.12
N ILE A 134 12.85 8.46 9.54
CA ILE A 134 11.59 9.22 9.37
C ILE A 134 11.69 10.59 10.03
N GLU A 135 12.24 10.68 11.24
CA GLU A 135 12.39 11.96 11.96
C GLU A 135 13.23 12.98 11.21
N GLN A 136 14.16 12.53 10.33
CA GLN A 136 15.06 13.38 9.54
C GLN A 136 14.45 13.83 8.20
N LEU A 137 13.33 13.23 7.78
CA LEU A 137 12.66 13.63 6.53
C LEU A 137 12.03 15.03 6.66
N ALA A 138 12.23 15.89 5.64
CA ALA A 138 11.79 17.28 5.68
C ALA A 138 10.26 17.39 5.61
N ASP A 139 9.65 16.74 4.65
CA ASP A 139 8.24 16.99 4.25
C ASP A 139 7.30 15.83 4.66
N ILE A 140 7.38 15.40 5.91
CA ILE A 140 6.44 14.40 6.46
C ILE A 140 5.35 15.07 7.29
N SER A 141 4.19 14.41 7.34
CA SER A 141 3.08 14.89 8.16
C SER A 141 3.41 14.84 9.67
N ALA A 142 2.89 15.80 10.42
CA ALA A 142 3.06 15.82 11.87
C ALA A 142 2.59 14.51 12.56
N PRO A 143 1.45 13.90 12.18
CA PRO A 143 1.06 12.62 12.75
C PRO A 143 2.06 11.49 12.52
N LEU A 144 2.69 11.41 11.33
CA LEU A 144 3.70 10.38 11.06
C LEU A 144 4.95 10.59 11.91
N ARG A 145 5.41 11.84 12.03
CA ARG A 145 6.55 12.20 12.89
C ARG A 145 6.27 11.82 14.34
N GLN A 146 5.10 12.17 14.86
CA GLN A 146 4.72 11.87 16.24
C GLN A 146 4.69 10.35 16.49
N ARG A 147 4.06 9.56 15.61
CA ARG A 147 4.04 8.08 15.73
C ARG A 147 5.45 7.49 15.74
N SER A 148 6.35 8.00 14.88
CA SER A 148 7.74 7.52 14.82
C SER A 148 8.47 7.73 16.13
N VAL A 149 8.33 8.92 16.74
CA VAL A 149 8.93 9.24 18.04
C VAL A 149 8.36 8.36 19.14
N GLU A 150 7.04 8.20 19.20
CA GLU A 150 6.38 7.36 20.20
C GLU A 150 6.78 5.89 20.10
N LEU A 151 6.77 5.33 18.88
CA LEU A 151 7.19 3.93 18.64
C LEU A 151 8.65 3.71 19.03
N LYS A 152 9.53 4.63 18.65
CA LYS A 152 10.96 4.56 19.00
C LYS A 152 11.17 4.59 20.51
N LYS A 153 10.41 5.41 21.24
CA LYS A 153 10.43 5.46 22.72
C LYS A 153 9.99 4.12 23.31
N ILE A 154 8.85 3.58 22.89
CA ILE A 154 8.32 2.29 23.36
C ILE A 154 9.33 1.16 23.12
N LEU A 155 9.99 1.14 21.97
CA LEU A 155 11.02 0.15 21.64
C LEU A 155 12.31 0.34 22.43
N GLY A 156 12.56 1.54 22.95
CA GLY A 156 13.73 1.86 23.78
C GLY A 156 13.55 1.43 25.24
N GLU A 157 12.32 1.21 25.70
CA GLU A 157 11.97 0.80 27.06
C GLU A 157 11.93 -0.74 27.25
N ARG A 158 12.16 -1.51 26.18
CA ARG A 158 12.23 -2.97 26.17
C ARG A 158 13.67 -3.45 26.22
#